data_ad24d594fda40de7e425ebfdb12087df
#
_entry.id   ad24d594fda40de7e425ebfdb12087df
#
_cell.length_a   1.000
_cell.length_b   1.000
_cell.length_c   1.000
_cell.angle_alpha   90.00
_cell.angle_beta   90.00
_cell.angle_gamma   90.00
#
_symmetry.space_group_name_H-M   'P 1'
#
loop_
_entity.id
_entity.type
_entity.pdbx_description
1 polymer ?
#
loop_
_entity_poly.entity_id
_entity_poly.type
_entity_poly.pdbx_seq_one_letter_code
_entity_poly.pdbx_strand_id
1 'polypeptide(L)'
;CKTAGYYSTDDWAMGVPEYYIPQVQHYMAVTGYIAWYVAVLIGGQEFKYYRITRDDNFIRDLIEAEAEFWEMVEKRTPPPLDGTKASTELVKRLYPEAENGKEIELPFEAFELIQQYEQACEQEKQIRMVKDEAANRLKDMLGTAERGGIHGRTVIWQNVTSKRLDTK
;
A
#
# COMPACT_ATOMS: atom_id res chain seq x y z
N CYS A 1 -14.89 9.39 -13.98
CA CYS A 1 -15.02 10.32 -12.85
C CYS A 1 -14.63 9.61 -11.56
N LYS A 2 -14.01 10.35 -10.63
CA LYS A 2 -13.56 9.87 -9.31
C LYS A 2 -14.05 10.82 -8.22
N THR A 3 -14.19 10.31 -7.02
CA THR A 3 -14.39 11.11 -5.82
C THR A 3 -13.28 10.82 -4.83
N ALA A 4 -12.81 11.84 -4.12
CA ALA A 4 -11.76 11.73 -3.12
C ALA A 4 -12.16 12.47 -1.84
N GLY A 5 -11.73 11.97 -0.69
CA GLY A 5 -11.91 12.67 0.58
C GLY A 5 -11.03 13.92 0.65
N TYR A 6 -11.33 14.83 1.55
CA TYR A 6 -10.54 16.05 1.74
C TYR A 6 -9.07 15.78 2.06
N TYR A 7 -8.78 14.74 2.83
CA TYR A 7 -7.41 14.35 3.20
C TYR A 7 -6.58 13.75 2.05
N SER A 8 -7.19 13.46 0.91
CA SER A 8 -6.51 12.97 -0.30
C SER A 8 -6.20 14.08 -1.30
N THR A 9 -6.30 15.35 -0.91
CA THR A 9 -6.03 16.50 -1.80
C THR A 9 -4.60 16.45 -2.35
N ASP A 10 -3.64 16.09 -1.52
CA ASP A 10 -2.21 16.03 -1.90
C ASP A 10 -1.94 14.93 -2.95
N ASP A 11 -2.68 13.83 -2.92
CA ASP A 11 -2.56 12.74 -3.91
C ASP A 11 -2.89 13.23 -5.33
N TRP A 12 -3.75 14.24 -5.45
CA TRP A 12 -4.20 14.84 -6.71
C TRP A 12 -3.50 16.15 -7.04
N ALA A 13 -2.53 16.60 -6.24
CA ALA A 13 -1.86 17.89 -6.45
C ALA A 13 -1.00 17.88 -7.72
N MET A 14 -0.30 16.78 -7.99
CA MET A 14 0.65 16.64 -9.10
C MET A 14 0.05 15.95 -10.34
N GLY A 15 -1.22 15.51 -10.29
CA GLY A 15 -1.86 14.81 -11.40
C GLY A 15 -2.81 13.71 -10.94
N VAL A 16 -3.08 12.78 -11.85
CA VAL A 16 -3.85 11.57 -11.52
C VAL A 16 -2.95 10.62 -10.74
N PRO A 17 -3.41 10.11 -9.56
CA PRO A 17 -2.65 9.10 -8.83
C PRO A 17 -2.31 7.88 -9.69
N GLU A 18 -1.08 7.38 -9.57
CA GLU A 18 -0.51 6.36 -10.45
C GLU A 18 -1.37 5.09 -10.54
N TYR A 19 -2.02 4.70 -9.45
CA TYR A 19 -2.88 3.51 -9.42
C TYR A 19 -4.14 3.61 -10.29
N TYR A 20 -4.48 4.79 -10.83
CA TYR A 20 -5.55 4.95 -11.82
C TYR A 20 -5.04 4.90 -13.28
N ILE A 21 -3.74 5.03 -13.50
CA ILE A 21 -3.17 5.05 -14.85
C ILE A 21 -3.43 3.73 -15.60
N PRO A 22 -3.22 2.53 -15.01
CA PRO A 22 -3.55 1.28 -15.69
C PRO A 22 -4.99 1.22 -16.17
N GLN A 23 -5.97 1.62 -15.33
CA GLN A 23 -7.37 1.66 -15.71
C GLN A 23 -7.64 2.55 -16.93
N VAL A 24 -7.03 3.72 -16.96
CA VAL A 24 -7.22 4.71 -18.03
C VAL A 24 -6.57 4.23 -19.33
N GLN A 25 -5.37 3.66 -19.24
CA GLN A 25 -4.67 3.10 -20.38
C GLN A 25 -5.40 1.87 -20.95
N HIS A 26 -5.96 1.02 -20.09
CA HIS A 26 -6.82 -0.08 -20.52
C HIS A 26 -8.06 0.42 -21.29
N TYR A 27 -8.72 1.48 -20.81
CA TYR A 27 -9.84 2.07 -21.56
C TYR A 27 -9.41 2.58 -22.93
N MET A 28 -8.23 3.20 -23.05
CA MET A 28 -7.69 3.63 -24.34
C MET A 28 -7.25 2.44 -25.22
N ALA A 29 -6.81 1.33 -24.63
CA ALA A 29 -6.52 0.11 -25.37
C ALA A 29 -7.80 -0.44 -26.06
N VAL A 30 -8.90 -0.51 -25.31
CA VAL A 30 -10.17 -1.06 -25.81
C VAL A 30 -10.87 -0.12 -26.79
N THR A 31 -10.84 1.18 -26.53
CA THR A 31 -11.58 2.18 -27.34
C THR A 31 -10.83 2.71 -28.53
N GLY A 32 -9.48 2.58 -28.55
CA GLY A 32 -8.61 3.17 -29.55
C GLY A 32 -8.41 4.69 -29.40
N TYR A 33 -8.90 5.31 -28.34
CA TYR A 33 -8.72 6.74 -28.11
C TYR A 33 -7.26 7.10 -27.81
N ILE A 34 -6.83 8.26 -28.32
CA ILE A 34 -5.46 8.77 -28.14
C ILE A 34 -5.27 9.56 -26.83
N ALA A 35 -6.37 9.87 -26.14
CA ALA A 35 -6.36 10.58 -24.88
C ALA A 35 -7.61 10.25 -24.06
N TRP A 36 -7.49 10.36 -22.75
CA TRP A 36 -8.56 10.19 -21.78
C TRP A 36 -8.58 11.30 -20.76
N TYR A 37 -9.76 11.67 -20.28
CA TYR A 37 -9.90 12.67 -19.23
C TYR A 37 -10.34 12.00 -17.94
N VAL A 38 -9.60 12.27 -16.86
CA VAL A 38 -9.96 11.86 -15.51
C VAL A 38 -10.42 13.08 -14.74
N ALA A 39 -11.66 13.07 -14.31
CA ALA A 39 -12.23 14.11 -13.45
C ALA A 39 -12.31 13.59 -12.02
N VAL A 40 -12.01 14.46 -11.04
CA VAL A 40 -12.13 14.16 -9.62
C VAL A 40 -12.88 15.29 -8.89
N LEU A 41 -13.76 14.91 -7.97
CA LEU A 41 -14.40 15.80 -7.01
C LEU A 41 -13.84 15.50 -5.62
N ILE A 42 -13.07 16.44 -5.05
CA ILE A 42 -12.36 16.29 -3.77
C ILE A 42 -13.19 16.98 -2.68
N GLY A 43 -13.47 16.26 -1.59
CA GLY A 43 -14.21 16.79 -0.45
C GLY A 43 -15.64 17.28 -0.80
N GLY A 44 -16.16 16.90 -1.96
CA GLY A 44 -17.45 17.37 -2.46
C GLY A 44 -17.47 18.81 -2.97
N GLN A 45 -16.35 19.51 -3.01
CA GLN A 45 -16.27 20.95 -3.31
C GLN A 45 -15.24 21.30 -4.38
N GLU A 46 -14.09 20.65 -4.41
CA GLU A 46 -13.01 20.95 -5.34
C GLU A 46 -13.06 20.01 -6.54
N PHE A 47 -13.29 20.57 -7.73
CA PHE A 47 -13.32 19.83 -8.99
C PHE A 47 -12.02 20.04 -9.75
N LYS A 48 -11.37 18.92 -10.14
CA LYS A 48 -10.21 18.92 -11.02
C LYS A 48 -10.42 17.95 -12.16
N TYR A 49 -9.75 18.18 -13.28
CA TYR A 49 -9.65 17.20 -14.35
C TYR A 49 -8.25 17.20 -14.97
N TYR A 50 -7.86 16.03 -15.45
CA TYR A 50 -6.54 15.79 -16.03
C TYR A 50 -6.69 15.07 -17.36
N ARG A 51 -5.87 15.45 -18.33
CA ARG A 51 -5.79 14.77 -19.61
C ARG A 51 -4.62 13.79 -19.58
N ILE A 52 -4.90 12.51 -19.79
CA ILE A 52 -3.92 11.44 -19.92
C ILE A 52 -3.79 11.09 -21.39
N THR A 53 -2.56 11.04 -21.88
CA THR A 53 -2.26 10.62 -23.25
C THR A 53 -2.09 9.10 -23.28
N ARG A 54 -2.49 8.49 -24.39
CA ARG A 54 -2.28 7.08 -24.67
C ARG A 54 -0.77 6.77 -24.71
N ASP A 55 -0.38 5.71 -24.04
CA ASP A 55 0.97 5.15 -24.05
C ASP A 55 0.93 3.71 -24.57
N ASP A 56 1.32 3.50 -25.84
CA ASP A 56 1.24 2.19 -26.46
C ASP A 56 2.25 1.18 -25.89
N ASN A 57 3.36 1.63 -25.32
CA ASN A 57 4.29 0.74 -24.62
C ASN A 57 3.70 0.25 -23.32
N PHE A 58 3.18 1.17 -22.52
CA PHE A 58 2.48 0.82 -21.28
C PHE A 58 1.28 -0.11 -21.53
N ILE A 59 0.48 0.17 -22.58
CA ILE A 59 -0.67 -0.66 -22.97
C ILE A 59 -0.24 -2.07 -23.34
N ARG A 60 0.84 -2.23 -24.09
CA ARG A 60 1.35 -3.55 -24.46
C ARG A 60 1.70 -4.38 -23.21
N ASP A 61 2.48 -3.78 -22.30
CA ASP A 61 2.92 -4.44 -21.10
C ASP A 61 1.73 -4.74 -20.15
N LEU A 62 0.73 -3.85 -20.12
CA LEU A 62 -0.52 -4.03 -19.37
C LEU A 62 -1.34 -5.21 -19.92
N ILE A 63 -1.52 -5.30 -21.27
CA ILE A 63 -2.26 -6.40 -21.91
C ILE A 63 -1.57 -7.74 -21.67
N GLU A 64 -0.25 -7.78 -21.69
CA GLU A 64 0.52 -8.98 -21.39
C GLU A 64 0.26 -9.46 -19.95
N ALA A 65 0.35 -8.56 -18.97
CA ALA A 65 0.04 -8.88 -17.57
C ALA A 65 -1.43 -9.29 -17.34
N GLU A 66 -2.37 -8.64 -18.05
CA GLU A 66 -3.80 -9.02 -18.00
C GLU A 66 -4.04 -10.40 -18.62
N ALA A 67 -3.35 -10.74 -19.70
CA ALA A 67 -3.45 -12.05 -20.34
C ALA A 67 -2.91 -13.17 -19.43
N GLU A 68 -1.77 -12.95 -18.78
CA GLU A 68 -1.22 -13.89 -17.79
C GLU A 68 -2.21 -14.13 -16.63
N PHE A 69 -2.79 -13.06 -16.11
CA PHE A 69 -3.78 -13.16 -15.05
C PHE A 69 -5.04 -13.91 -15.51
N TRP A 70 -5.51 -13.65 -16.75
CA TRP A 70 -6.66 -14.33 -17.30
C TRP A 70 -6.42 -15.83 -17.50
N GLU A 71 -5.22 -16.21 -17.92
CA GLU A 71 -4.82 -17.61 -18.01
C GLU A 71 -4.90 -18.32 -16.65
N MET A 72 -4.48 -17.64 -15.57
CA MET A 72 -4.64 -18.18 -14.20
C MET A 72 -6.13 -18.38 -13.86
N VAL A 73 -7.01 -17.44 -14.25
CA VAL A 73 -8.45 -17.54 -14.03
C VAL A 73 -9.03 -18.75 -14.77
N GLU A 74 -8.68 -18.95 -16.06
CA GLU A 74 -9.15 -20.08 -16.88
C GLU A 74 -8.67 -21.41 -16.31
N LYS A 75 -7.41 -21.49 -15.91
CA LYS A 75 -6.81 -22.67 -15.29
C LYS A 75 -7.26 -22.89 -13.85
N ARG A 76 -7.99 -21.94 -13.26
CA ARG A 76 -8.37 -21.92 -11.83
C ARG A 76 -7.17 -22.08 -10.90
N THR A 77 -6.03 -21.51 -11.30
CA THR A 77 -4.80 -21.50 -10.52
C THR A 77 -4.70 -20.14 -9.83
N PRO A 78 -4.75 -20.06 -8.51
CA PRO A 78 -4.59 -18.79 -7.82
C PRO A 78 -3.18 -18.21 -8.07
N PRO A 79 -3.04 -16.89 -8.13
CA PRO A 79 -1.72 -16.27 -8.21
C PRO A 79 -0.86 -16.66 -7.01
N PRO A 80 0.49 -16.66 -7.16
CA PRO A 80 1.38 -16.96 -6.05
C PRO A 80 1.16 -15.97 -4.90
N LEU A 81 1.26 -16.49 -3.68
CA LEU A 81 1.16 -15.66 -2.48
C LEU A 81 2.39 -14.75 -2.38
N ASP A 82 2.14 -13.48 -2.13
CA ASP A 82 3.16 -12.46 -1.90
C ASP A 82 2.99 -11.79 -0.53
N GLY A 83 3.82 -10.79 -0.22
CA GLY A 83 3.76 -10.03 1.03
C GLY A 83 2.63 -8.99 1.09
N THR A 84 1.71 -8.95 0.13
CA THR A 84 0.63 -7.95 0.09
C THR A 84 -0.47 -8.24 1.12
N LYS A 85 -1.20 -7.19 1.47
CA LYS A 85 -2.38 -7.30 2.31
C LYS A 85 -3.46 -8.21 1.68
N ALA A 86 -3.57 -8.21 0.36
CA ALA A 86 -4.53 -9.05 -0.38
C ALA A 86 -4.23 -10.53 -0.17
N SER A 87 -2.97 -10.95 -0.32
CA SER A 87 -2.54 -12.32 -0.04
C SER A 87 -2.75 -12.71 1.42
N THR A 88 -2.46 -11.81 2.35
CA THR A 88 -2.72 -12.03 3.79
C THR A 88 -4.21 -12.26 4.07
N GLU A 89 -5.08 -11.45 3.48
CA GLU A 89 -6.54 -11.59 3.63
C GLU A 89 -7.07 -12.86 2.96
N LEU A 90 -6.52 -13.24 1.83
CA LEU A 90 -6.86 -14.50 1.16
C LEU A 90 -6.54 -15.71 2.05
N VAL A 91 -5.33 -15.77 2.60
CA VAL A 91 -4.92 -16.88 3.49
C VAL A 91 -5.82 -16.96 4.73
N LYS A 92 -6.16 -15.81 5.34
CA LYS A 92 -7.10 -15.77 6.47
C LYS A 92 -8.51 -16.26 6.12
N ARG A 93 -8.97 -16.04 4.88
CA ARG A 93 -10.28 -16.55 4.43
C ARG A 93 -10.25 -18.06 4.14
N LEU A 94 -9.14 -18.55 3.60
CA LEU A 94 -8.97 -19.99 3.32
C LEU A 94 -8.79 -20.79 4.61
N TYR A 95 -8.12 -20.22 5.59
CA TYR A 95 -7.77 -20.87 6.85
C TYR A 95 -8.13 -19.97 8.05
N PRO A 96 -9.43 -19.80 8.32
CA PRO A 96 -9.90 -18.88 9.37
C PRO A 96 -9.52 -19.33 10.78
N GLU A 97 -9.40 -20.64 11.00
CA GLU A 97 -9.09 -21.22 12.31
C GLU A 97 -8.16 -22.42 12.16
N ALA A 98 -7.27 -22.61 13.12
CA ALA A 98 -6.44 -23.80 13.20
C ALA A 98 -7.18 -24.92 13.95
N GLU A 99 -7.03 -26.15 13.49
CA GLU A 99 -7.55 -27.34 14.18
C GLU A 99 -6.61 -27.67 15.37
N ASN A 100 -7.16 -27.64 16.59
CA ASN A 100 -6.36 -27.90 17.79
C ASN A 100 -5.73 -29.29 17.78
N GLY A 101 -4.41 -29.36 18.01
CA GLY A 101 -3.66 -30.60 18.06
C GLY A 101 -3.37 -31.26 16.72
N LYS A 102 -3.70 -30.60 15.60
CA LYS A 102 -3.34 -31.08 14.27
C LYS A 102 -1.92 -30.66 13.94
N GLU A 103 -1.06 -31.64 13.72
CA GLU A 103 0.32 -31.45 13.29
C GLU A 103 0.49 -32.00 11.87
N ILE A 104 1.28 -31.30 11.06
CA ILE A 104 1.65 -31.72 9.71
C ILE A 104 3.15 -31.59 9.53
N GLU A 105 3.74 -32.45 8.74
CA GLU A 105 5.11 -32.29 8.26
C GLU A 105 5.10 -31.32 7.07
N LEU A 106 5.87 -30.25 7.18
CA LEU A 106 5.99 -29.27 6.09
C LEU A 106 6.93 -29.78 5.00
N PRO A 107 6.69 -29.42 3.74
CA PRO A 107 7.59 -29.77 2.65
C PRO A 107 8.94 -29.07 2.79
N PHE A 108 9.97 -29.62 2.11
CA PHE A 108 11.35 -29.14 2.24
C PHE A 108 11.52 -27.65 1.92
N GLU A 109 10.74 -27.14 0.98
CA GLU A 109 10.74 -25.71 0.59
C GLU A 109 10.38 -24.78 1.76
N ALA A 110 9.63 -25.27 2.74
CA ALA A 110 9.30 -24.49 3.93
C ALA A 110 10.54 -24.10 4.75
N PHE A 111 11.62 -24.86 4.65
CA PHE A 111 12.85 -24.55 5.37
C PHE A 111 13.47 -23.22 4.93
N GLU A 112 13.52 -22.97 3.63
CA GLU A 112 14.02 -21.68 3.09
C GLU A 112 13.12 -20.51 3.50
N LEU A 113 11.80 -20.72 3.49
CA LEU A 113 10.84 -19.68 3.92
C LEU A 113 10.98 -19.37 5.41
N ILE A 114 11.22 -20.38 6.25
CA ILE A 114 11.48 -20.18 7.69
C ILE A 114 12.74 -19.34 7.88
N GLN A 115 13.84 -19.67 7.19
CA GLN A 115 15.08 -18.91 7.29
C GLN A 115 14.91 -17.45 6.83
N GLN A 116 14.19 -17.22 5.72
CA GLN A 116 13.89 -15.88 5.24
C GLN A 116 13.06 -15.09 6.25
N TYR A 117 12.08 -15.73 6.86
CA TYR A 117 11.25 -15.09 7.89
C TYR A 117 12.07 -14.72 9.14
N GLU A 118 12.88 -15.62 9.64
CA GLU A 118 13.74 -15.39 10.82
C GLU A 118 14.75 -14.26 10.55
N GLN A 119 15.37 -14.25 9.38
CA GLN A 119 16.28 -13.19 8.96
C GLN A 119 15.57 -11.83 8.86
N ALA A 120 14.37 -11.80 8.28
CA ALA A 120 13.57 -10.57 8.18
C ALA A 120 13.17 -10.05 9.57
N CYS A 121 12.79 -10.91 10.50
CA CYS A 121 12.49 -10.53 11.89
C CYS A 121 13.72 -9.93 12.61
N GLU A 122 14.92 -10.48 12.40
CA GLU A 122 16.11 -9.90 12.99
C GLU A 122 16.46 -8.54 12.36
N GLN A 123 16.31 -8.39 11.05
CA GLN A 123 16.50 -7.11 10.37
C GLN A 123 15.49 -6.06 10.85
N GLU A 124 14.21 -6.43 11.01
CA GLU A 124 13.19 -5.54 11.55
C GLU A 124 13.56 -5.05 12.95
N LYS A 125 14.05 -5.94 13.81
CA LYS A 125 14.50 -5.59 15.16
C LYS A 125 15.68 -4.61 15.12
N GLN A 126 16.67 -4.83 14.26
CA GLN A 126 17.82 -3.93 14.10
C GLN A 126 17.39 -2.54 13.58
N ILE A 127 16.55 -2.51 12.55
CA ILE A 127 16.01 -1.26 11.99
C ILE A 127 15.21 -0.50 13.05
N ARG A 128 14.41 -1.21 13.84
CA ARG A 128 13.66 -0.61 14.94
C ARG A 128 14.57 0.02 16.00
N MET A 129 15.64 -0.65 16.37
CA MET A 129 16.64 -0.10 17.32
C MET A 129 17.25 1.21 16.78
N VAL A 130 17.66 1.24 15.51
CA VAL A 130 18.21 2.45 14.87
C VAL A 130 17.19 3.59 14.86
N LYS A 131 15.93 3.28 14.52
CA LYS A 131 14.82 4.24 14.55
C LYS A 131 14.59 4.80 15.95
N ASP A 132 14.54 3.92 16.96
CA ASP A 132 14.29 4.30 18.36
C ASP A 132 15.46 5.12 18.92
N GLU A 133 16.70 4.79 18.57
CA GLU A 133 17.87 5.61 18.93
C GLU A 133 17.78 7.01 18.34
N ALA A 134 17.47 7.13 17.04
CA ALA A 134 17.31 8.44 16.40
C ALA A 134 16.16 9.24 17.03
N ALA A 135 15.03 8.60 17.34
CA ALA A 135 13.90 9.22 18.00
C ALA A 135 14.26 9.71 19.41
N ASN A 136 15.01 8.91 20.20
CA ASN A 136 15.46 9.30 21.54
C ASN A 136 16.41 10.48 21.49
N ARG A 137 17.36 10.51 20.56
CA ARG A 137 18.28 11.65 20.37
C ARG A 137 17.54 12.93 19.96
N LEU A 138 16.56 12.81 19.04
CA LEU A 138 15.72 13.96 18.65
C LEU A 138 14.92 14.49 19.83
N LYS A 139 14.38 13.62 20.67
CA LYS A 139 13.64 13.98 21.86
C LYS A 139 14.55 14.65 22.90
N ASP A 140 15.76 14.16 23.11
CA ASP A 140 16.77 14.76 23.99
C ASP A 140 17.12 16.18 23.52
N MET A 141 17.30 16.38 22.21
CA MET A 141 17.54 17.71 21.61
C MET A 141 16.35 18.66 21.78
N LEU A 142 15.10 18.15 21.74
CA LEU A 142 13.91 18.95 22.00
C LEU A 142 13.79 19.36 23.47
N GLY A 143 14.28 18.54 24.40
CA GLY A 143 14.14 18.77 25.84
C GLY A 143 12.67 18.90 26.26
N THR A 144 12.28 20.07 26.74
CA THR A 144 10.88 20.40 27.11
C THR A 144 10.07 21.05 25.99
N ALA A 145 10.68 21.29 24.83
CA ALA A 145 10.00 21.93 23.71
C ALA A 145 9.05 20.94 23.03
N GLU A 146 7.86 21.41 22.68
CA GLU A 146 6.87 20.64 21.93
C GLU A 146 7.26 20.46 20.46
N ARG A 147 8.02 21.43 19.90
CA ARG A 147 8.40 21.45 18.48
C ARG A 147 9.83 21.91 18.29
N GLY A 148 10.51 21.32 17.31
CA GLY A 148 11.79 21.77 16.81
C GLY A 148 11.86 21.66 15.30
N GLY A 149 12.57 22.57 14.65
CA GLY A 149 12.67 22.57 13.18
C GLY A 149 14.10 22.74 12.71
N ILE A 150 14.44 22.09 11.60
CA ILE A 150 15.70 22.24 10.88
C ILE A 150 15.51 21.98 9.38
N HIS A 151 16.01 22.87 8.54
CA HIS A 151 15.99 22.73 7.07
C HIS A 151 14.59 22.37 6.49
N GLY A 152 13.53 23.06 6.98
CA GLY A 152 12.16 22.83 6.52
C GLY A 152 11.48 21.55 7.04
N ARG A 153 12.17 20.78 7.90
CA ARG A 153 11.58 19.63 8.60
C ARG A 153 11.21 20.00 10.02
N THR A 154 10.09 19.46 10.51
CA THR A 154 9.61 19.72 11.87
C THR A 154 9.49 18.40 12.63
N VAL A 155 10.05 18.38 13.84
CA VAL A 155 9.85 17.30 14.81
C VAL A 155 8.85 17.79 15.84
N ILE A 156 7.83 17.00 16.12
CA ILE A 156 6.76 17.33 17.06
C ILE A 156 6.70 16.23 18.12
N TRP A 157 6.66 16.66 19.39
CA TRP A 157 6.50 15.79 20.54
C TRP A 157 5.37 16.33 21.44
N GLN A 158 4.15 15.83 21.19
CA GLN A 158 2.95 16.29 21.89
C GLN A 158 2.47 15.28 22.93
N ASN A 159 1.96 15.79 24.06
CA ASN A 159 1.21 14.98 25.00
C ASN A 159 -0.18 14.70 24.42
N VAL A 160 -0.46 13.46 24.06
CA VAL A 160 -1.78 13.02 23.59
C VAL A 160 -2.57 12.49 24.78
N THR A 161 -3.60 13.23 25.21
CA THR A 161 -4.54 12.78 26.22
C THR A 161 -5.74 12.13 25.55
N SER A 162 -5.82 10.80 25.56
CA SER A 162 -7.05 10.09 25.12
C SER A 162 -7.95 9.84 26.32
N LYS A 163 -9.17 10.41 26.29
CA LYS A 163 -10.23 10.03 27.23
C LYS A 163 -10.96 8.81 26.65
N ARG A 164 -10.83 7.65 27.27
CA ARG A 164 -11.73 6.52 27.03
C ARG A 164 -13.03 6.81 27.77
N LEU A 165 -14.15 6.80 27.05
CA LEU A 165 -15.47 6.69 27.67
C LEU A 165 -15.63 5.25 28.13
N ASP A 166 -15.71 5.05 29.46
CA ASP A 166 -16.17 3.78 30.03
C ASP A 166 -17.65 3.64 29.71
N THR A 167 -17.96 2.85 28.70
CA THR A 167 -19.33 2.37 28.50
C THR A 167 -19.56 1.20 29.45
N LYS A 168 -20.24 1.49 30.57
CA LYS A 168 -20.89 0.46 31.40
C LYS A 168 -22.17 0.01 30.73
#